data_ee8362b4561901efe341ab9a41f2bb6d
#
_entry.id   ee8362b4561901efe341ab9a41f2bb6d
#
_cell.length_a   1.000
_cell.length_b   1.000
_cell.length_c   1.000
_cell.angle_alpha   90.00
_cell.angle_beta   90.00
_cell.angle_gamma   90.00
#
_symmetry.space_group_name_H-M   'P 1'
#
loop_
_entity.id
_entity.type
_entity.pdbx_description
1 polymer ?
#
loop_
_entity_poly.entity_id
_entity_poly.type
_entity_poly.pdbx_seq_one_letter_code
_entity_poly.pdbx_strand_id
1 'polypeptide(L)'
;MNRVSRVVPAVAVATLLLSACGSSDSPEPAPSTTGNSTASASTSQSSSTATIYNLPGSGVFPEGITAADDTFYVTSTSDGAVFRGTVGSPDVSVFLPGGADGRTGAAGIDVTDDDDRPDYLMIAGGATGKVWVYDANSGDLVATFTNGLGTDATFLNDVAIADNGDAFVTDSRSPALYRIPFDQIVAGTQDAPLETFVSFDGTPFAYGEGFNANGIVENDNESALIVVQSSTGNLYRIDKTSKEVTQVDLGGATLMNGDGMEMDDDTLYVVRNRDGLIAKVDLDDDGRTGSVTGEITDASFAYPTTVAAVDDRLLVVNSQFDKRGGEPVEPFTVSSVPE
;
A
#
# COMPACT_ATOMS: atom_id res chain seq x y z
N MET A 1 22.38 -9.05 -12.62
CA MET A 1 23.69 -9.61 -12.22
C MET A 1 23.57 -10.15 -10.81
N ASN A 2 23.94 -11.36 -10.61
CA ASN A 2 23.83 -12.31 -9.51
C ASN A 2 23.61 -11.80 -8.09
N ARG A 3 22.41 -11.96 -7.58
CA ARG A 3 22.15 -12.01 -6.14
C ARG A 3 22.79 -13.26 -5.55
N VAL A 4 23.61 -13.09 -4.53
CA VAL A 4 24.27 -14.18 -3.83
C VAL A 4 23.34 -14.72 -2.76
N SER A 5 22.65 -15.81 -3.02
CA SER A 5 21.91 -16.58 -2.02
C SER A 5 22.83 -17.06 -0.90
N ARG A 6 22.59 -16.63 0.31
CA ARG A 6 23.24 -17.17 1.51
C ARG A 6 22.47 -18.41 1.97
N VAL A 7 23.05 -19.56 1.70
CA VAL A 7 22.60 -20.84 2.25
C VAL A 7 23.08 -20.97 3.71
N VAL A 8 22.17 -21.07 4.65
CA VAL A 8 22.45 -21.40 6.06
C VAL A 8 22.28 -22.92 6.24
N PRO A 9 23.26 -23.66 6.74
CA PRO A 9 23.11 -25.08 6.95
C PRO A 9 22.33 -25.39 8.24
N ALA A 10 21.32 -26.20 8.14
CA ALA A 10 20.58 -26.77 9.27
C ALA A 10 21.45 -27.76 10.04
N VAL A 11 21.61 -27.53 11.34
CA VAL A 11 22.24 -28.48 12.28
C VAL A 11 21.14 -29.32 12.94
N ALA A 12 21.11 -30.59 12.64
CA ALA A 12 20.27 -31.58 13.29
C ALA A 12 20.91 -32.02 14.62
N VAL A 13 20.19 -31.81 15.73
CA VAL A 13 20.54 -32.39 17.03
C VAL A 13 19.61 -33.55 17.33
N ALA A 14 20.16 -34.72 17.38
CA ALA A 14 19.49 -35.94 17.83
C ALA A 14 19.55 -36.04 19.35
N THR A 15 18.43 -36.19 20.04
CA THR A 15 18.36 -36.48 21.47
C THR A 15 17.83 -37.91 21.70
N LEU A 16 18.64 -38.70 22.38
CA LEU A 16 18.35 -40.08 22.81
C LEU A 16 17.34 -40.09 23.97
N LEU A 17 16.42 -41.04 23.86
CA LEU A 17 15.51 -41.46 24.93
C LEU A 17 16.22 -42.45 25.88
N LEU A 18 16.10 -42.25 27.19
CA LEU A 18 16.35 -43.29 28.20
C LEU A 18 15.10 -43.45 29.08
N SER A 19 14.55 -44.63 29.04
CA SER A 19 13.51 -45.16 29.95
C SER A 19 14.09 -45.51 31.32
N ALA A 20 13.35 -45.22 32.39
CA ALA A 20 13.47 -45.99 33.65
C ALA A 20 12.13 -46.02 34.36
N CYS A 21 11.67 -47.24 34.62
CA CYS A 21 10.51 -47.62 35.43
C CYS A 21 10.81 -47.53 36.92
N GLY A 22 9.80 -47.25 37.76
CA GLY A 22 9.87 -47.42 39.21
C GLY A 22 8.52 -47.20 39.89
N SER A 23 8.02 -48.21 40.57
CA SER A 23 6.66 -48.46 41.07
C SER A 23 6.31 -47.84 42.42
N SER A 24 4.99 -47.65 42.62
CA SER A 24 4.14 -47.83 43.84
C SER A 24 4.41 -47.03 45.11
N ASP A 25 3.45 -46.24 45.58
CA ASP A 25 2.51 -46.52 46.67
C ASP A 25 1.64 -45.32 47.02
N SER A 26 0.33 -45.58 47.17
CA SER A 26 -0.63 -44.63 47.73
C SER A 26 -0.66 -44.77 49.26
N PRO A 27 -1.09 -43.74 50.05
CA PRO A 27 -2.45 -43.67 50.54
C PRO A 27 -3.09 -42.24 50.57
N GLU A 28 -4.40 -42.26 50.52
CA GLU A 28 -5.41 -41.23 50.72
C GLU A 28 -5.72 -40.96 52.20
N PRO A 29 -6.67 -40.07 52.64
CA PRO A 29 -6.99 -38.71 52.19
C PRO A 29 -7.18 -37.66 53.33
N ALA A 30 -7.58 -36.42 52.91
CA ALA A 30 -8.47 -35.42 53.50
C ALA A 30 -7.84 -34.20 54.23
N PRO A 31 -8.61 -33.06 54.39
CA PRO A 31 -9.50 -32.37 53.45
C PRO A 31 -9.21 -30.87 53.24
N SER A 32 -9.71 -30.38 52.13
CA SER A 32 -10.20 -29.02 51.78
C SER A 32 -9.81 -27.78 52.61
N THR A 33 -9.22 -26.78 51.88
CA THR A 33 -9.62 -25.41 51.98
C THR A 33 -9.56 -24.74 50.59
N THR A 34 -10.70 -24.21 50.21
CA THR A 34 -10.94 -23.37 49.03
C THR A 34 -10.09 -22.09 49.07
N GLY A 35 -9.20 -21.93 48.11
CA GLY A 35 -8.53 -20.69 47.79
C GLY A 35 -8.64 -20.45 46.29
N ASN A 36 -9.65 -19.68 45.92
CA ASN A 36 -9.87 -19.25 44.54
C ASN A 36 -8.79 -18.20 44.17
N SER A 37 -7.70 -18.62 43.56
CA SER A 37 -6.73 -17.72 42.93
C SER A 37 -7.04 -17.70 41.43
N THR A 38 -7.86 -16.76 41.02
CA THR A 38 -7.92 -16.30 39.63
C THR A 38 -6.57 -15.69 39.26
N ALA A 39 -5.72 -16.49 38.66
CA ALA A 39 -4.55 -15.96 37.93
C ALA A 39 -5.09 -15.24 36.68
N SER A 40 -5.24 -13.94 36.75
CA SER A 40 -5.33 -13.08 35.59
C SER A 40 -4.01 -13.19 34.85
N ALA A 41 -4.02 -13.89 33.71
CA ALA A 41 -2.97 -13.77 32.74
C ALA A 41 -3.02 -12.32 32.20
N SER A 42 -2.16 -11.46 32.74
CA SER A 42 -1.86 -10.20 32.10
C SER A 42 -1.06 -10.52 30.84
N THR A 43 -1.73 -10.60 29.72
CA THR A 43 -1.08 -10.37 28.42
C THR A 43 -0.58 -8.93 28.44
N SER A 44 0.72 -8.75 28.67
CA SER A 44 1.38 -7.50 28.38
C SER A 44 1.35 -7.33 26.86
N GLN A 45 0.31 -6.66 26.34
CA GLN A 45 0.41 -6.01 25.04
C GLN A 45 1.51 -4.96 25.19
N SER A 46 2.63 -5.20 24.55
CA SER A 46 3.61 -4.17 24.27
C SER A 46 2.91 -3.20 23.34
N SER A 47 2.36 -2.12 23.88
CA SER A 47 1.86 -1.03 23.08
C SER A 47 3.07 -0.30 22.50
N SER A 48 3.55 -0.74 21.32
CA SER A 48 4.42 0.08 20.52
C SER A 48 3.57 1.28 20.09
N THR A 49 3.87 2.43 20.65
CA THR A 49 3.13 3.66 20.37
C THR A 49 3.43 4.06 18.92
N ALA A 50 2.37 4.32 18.13
CA ALA A 50 2.54 4.86 16.79
C ALA A 50 3.35 6.17 16.85
N THR A 51 4.25 6.35 15.89
CA THR A 51 4.90 7.65 15.66
C THR A 51 4.03 8.44 14.71
N ILE A 52 3.76 9.71 15.03
CA ILE A 52 2.87 10.58 14.25
C ILE A 52 3.68 11.66 13.55
N TYR A 53 3.55 11.74 12.24
CA TYR A 53 4.11 12.81 11.41
C TYR A 53 3.00 13.80 11.05
N ASN A 54 3.19 15.07 11.37
CA ASN A 54 2.22 16.11 11.10
C ASN A 54 2.47 16.72 9.72
N LEU A 55 1.48 16.71 8.84
CA LEU A 55 1.56 17.37 7.54
C LEU A 55 1.34 18.88 7.70
N PRO A 56 2.19 19.72 7.11
CA PRO A 56 2.03 21.18 7.20
C PRO A 56 0.84 21.66 6.35
N GLY A 57 0.22 22.74 6.77
CA GLY A 57 -0.93 23.33 6.09
C GLY A 57 -2.27 22.94 6.70
N SER A 58 -3.35 23.30 6.03
CA SER A 58 -4.73 23.01 6.44
C SER A 58 -5.56 22.54 5.24
N GLY A 59 -6.58 21.72 5.48
CA GLY A 59 -7.46 21.19 4.45
C GLY A 59 -6.74 20.32 3.42
N VAL A 60 -5.68 19.64 3.81
CA VAL A 60 -4.80 18.85 2.93
C VAL A 60 -5.52 17.65 2.33
N PHE A 61 -6.28 16.92 3.14
CA PHE A 61 -6.91 15.66 2.75
C PHE A 61 -5.93 14.76 1.97
N PRO A 62 -4.87 14.29 2.61
CA PRO A 62 -3.83 13.50 1.97
C PRO A 62 -4.39 12.16 1.47
N GLU A 63 -3.73 11.56 0.46
CA GLU A 63 -4.24 10.30 -0.10
C GLU A 63 -3.14 9.26 -0.30
N GLY A 64 -2.17 9.51 -1.17
CA GLY A 64 -1.08 8.61 -1.48
C GLY A 64 0.14 8.81 -0.59
N ILE A 65 0.87 7.73 -0.38
CA ILE A 65 2.19 7.72 0.25
C ILE A 65 3.07 6.71 -0.45
N THR A 66 4.34 7.04 -0.59
CA THR A 66 5.40 6.13 -1.01
C THR A 66 6.67 6.45 -0.23
N ALA A 67 7.61 5.52 -0.18
CA ALA A 67 8.88 5.70 0.47
C ALA A 67 10.01 5.06 -0.34
N ALA A 68 11.18 5.69 -0.29
CA ALA A 68 12.45 5.11 -0.73
C ALA A 68 13.47 5.34 0.37
N ASP A 69 14.17 4.30 0.79
CA ASP A 69 14.98 4.32 2.00
C ASP A 69 14.19 4.88 3.19
N ASP A 70 14.77 5.86 3.91
CA ASP A 70 14.13 6.55 5.03
C ASP A 70 13.24 7.74 4.60
N THR A 71 13.14 8.05 3.32
CA THR A 71 12.41 9.22 2.82
C THR A 71 11.02 8.83 2.34
N PHE A 72 10.00 9.52 2.84
CA PHE A 72 8.62 9.30 2.39
C PHE A 72 8.03 10.56 1.76
N TYR A 73 7.08 10.34 0.83
CA TYR A 73 6.35 11.38 0.11
C TYR A 73 4.84 11.17 0.28
N VAL A 74 4.10 12.26 0.49
CA VAL A 74 2.64 12.22 0.71
C VAL A 74 1.95 13.23 -0.19
N THR A 75 0.87 12.83 -0.85
CA THR A 75 0.09 13.69 -1.75
C THR A 75 -1.04 14.43 -1.04
N SER A 76 -1.46 15.55 -1.63
CA SER A 76 -2.65 16.32 -1.25
C SER A 76 -3.69 16.26 -2.37
N THR A 77 -4.87 15.75 -2.06
CA THR A 77 -5.99 15.77 -3.02
C THR A 77 -6.65 17.13 -3.17
N SER A 78 -6.38 18.06 -2.26
CA SER A 78 -7.05 19.38 -2.24
C SER A 78 -6.44 20.37 -3.20
N ASP A 79 -5.12 20.36 -3.34
CA ASP A 79 -4.39 21.34 -4.14
C ASP A 79 -3.25 20.74 -4.97
N GLY A 80 -2.99 19.43 -4.80
CA GLY A 80 -1.93 18.72 -5.49
C GLY A 80 -0.53 18.97 -4.91
N ALA A 81 -0.40 19.48 -3.70
CA ALA A 81 0.90 19.54 -3.02
C ALA A 81 1.47 18.14 -2.78
N VAL A 82 2.79 18.03 -2.67
CA VAL A 82 3.47 16.83 -2.18
C VAL A 82 4.34 17.23 -0.99
N PHE A 83 4.21 16.48 0.07
CA PHE A 83 5.02 16.63 1.28
C PHE A 83 6.13 15.59 1.28
N ARG A 84 7.25 15.92 1.93
CA ARG A 84 8.39 15.01 2.13
C ARG A 84 8.80 15.01 3.59
N GLY A 85 9.01 13.85 4.14
CA GLY A 85 9.54 13.61 5.48
C GLY A 85 10.61 12.54 5.47
N THR A 86 11.21 12.32 6.64
CA THR A 86 12.19 11.25 6.88
C THR A 86 11.74 10.42 8.07
N VAL A 87 11.76 9.11 7.96
CA VAL A 87 11.40 8.19 9.05
C VAL A 87 12.30 8.46 10.26
N GLY A 88 11.69 8.54 11.43
CA GLY A 88 12.41 8.89 12.66
C GLY A 88 12.62 10.38 12.90
N SER A 89 12.34 11.26 11.93
CA SER A 89 12.37 12.73 12.10
C SER A 89 10.95 13.30 12.15
N PRO A 90 10.60 14.16 13.11
CA PRO A 90 9.26 14.74 13.17
C PRO A 90 8.99 15.78 12.06
N ASP A 91 10.03 16.20 11.34
CA ASP A 91 9.96 17.29 10.39
C ASP A 91 9.43 16.81 9.04
N VAL A 92 8.24 17.29 8.67
CA VAL A 92 7.65 17.11 7.33
C VAL A 92 7.52 18.49 6.68
N SER A 93 7.90 18.59 5.42
CA SER A 93 7.90 19.87 4.67
C SER A 93 7.19 19.71 3.33
N VAL A 94 6.75 20.83 2.76
CA VAL A 94 6.27 20.87 1.36
C VAL A 94 7.46 20.65 0.45
N PHE A 95 7.42 19.58 -0.33
CA PHE A 95 8.40 19.28 -1.37
C PHE A 95 8.00 19.89 -2.72
N LEU A 96 6.78 19.60 -3.17
CA LEU A 96 6.22 20.18 -4.37
C LEU A 96 5.01 21.05 -3.98
N PRO A 97 5.01 22.36 -4.27
CA PRO A 97 3.90 23.22 -3.90
C PRO A 97 2.62 22.89 -4.68
N GLY A 98 1.48 23.10 -4.05
CA GLY A 98 0.16 22.92 -4.67
C GLY A 98 -0.03 23.82 -5.88
N GLY A 99 -0.72 23.34 -6.90
CA GLY A 99 -0.98 24.05 -8.16
C GLY A 99 0.21 24.16 -9.10
N ALA A 100 1.42 23.77 -8.69
CA ALA A 100 2.59 23.79 -9.56
C ALA A 100 2.37 22.85 -10.75
N ASP A 101 2.87 23.24 -11.93
CA ASP A 101 2.80 22.49 -13.19
C ASP A 101 1.36 22.09 -13.59
N GLY A 102 0.38 22.86 -13.08
CA GLY A 102 -1.04 22.59 -13.28
C GLY A 102 -1.59 21.42 -12.47
N ARG A 103 -0.86 20.91 -11.50
CA ARG A 103 -1.27 19.84 -10.56
C ARG A 103 -2.19 20.41 -9.49
N THR A 104 -3.51 20.34 -9.72
CA THR A 104 -4.53 20.88 -8.81
C THR A 104 -5.11 19.84 -7.86
N GLY A 105 -4.66 18.61 -7.94
CA GLY A 105 -4.98 17.47 -7.08
C GLY A 105 -3.97 16.37 -7.33
N ALA A 106 -3.62 15.63 -6.31
CA ALA A 106 -2.75 14.47 -6.37
C ALA A 106 -3.37 13.35 -5.53
N ALA A 107 -3.52 12.18 -6.12
CA ALA A 107 -3.99 10.96 -5.48
C ALA A 107 -2.79 10.03 -5.25
N GLY A 108 -2.75 8.85 -5.81
CA GLY A 108 -1.66 7.91 -5.65
C GLY A 108 -0.29 8.46 -6.09
N ILE A 109 0.75 7.89 -5.54
CA ILE A 109 2.14 8.31 -5.75
C ILE A 109 3.05 7.10 -5.58
N ASP A 110 4.07 7.03 -6.43
CA ASP A 110 5.12 6.02 -6.27
C ASP A 110 6.48 6.60 -6.65
N VAL A 111 7.56 6.01 -6.12
CA VAL A 111 8.94 6.43 -6.33
C VAL A 111 9.77 5.24 -6.82
N THR A 112 10.65 5.47 -7.79
CA THR A 112 11.63 4.45 -8.18
C THR A 112 12.55 4.11 -7.01
N ASP A 113 12.68 2.82 -6.73
CA ASP A 113 13.62 2.26 -5.75
C ASP A 113 14.60 1.34 -6.49
N ASP A 114 15.56 1.95 -7.20
CA ASP A 114 16.56 1.22 -8.01
C ASP A 114 17.86 2.03 -8.07
N ASP A 115 18.89 1.53 -7.44
CA ASP A 115 20.24 2.15 -7.36
C ASP A 115 20.87 2.45 -8.74
N ASP A 116 20.43 1.76 -9.79
CA ASP A 116 20.94 1.90 -11.16
C ASP A 116 20.16 2.90 -12.01
N ARG A 117 19.08 3.51 -11.49
CA ARG A 117 18.18 4.44 -12.20
C ARG A 117 18.07 5.78 -11.47
N PRO A 118 17.64 6.84 -12.18
CA PRO A 118 17.25 8.09 -11.52
C PRO A 118 16.01 7.88 -10.64
N ASP A 119 15.98 8.55 -9.49
CA ASP A 119 14.83 8.54 -8.58
C ASP A 119 13.71 9.39 -9.16
N TYR A 120 12.74 8.75 -9.79
CA TYR A 120 11.54 9.40 -10.30
C TYR A 120 10.39 9.26 -9.33
N LEU A 121 9.68 10.38 -9.09
CA LEU A 121 8.46 10.44 -8.31
C LEU A 121 7.27 10.60 -9.25
N MET A 122 6.38 9.62 -9.29
CA MET A 122 5.22 9.59 -10.18
C MET A 122 3.94 9.86 -9.40
N ILE A 123 3.08 10.72 -9.93
CA ILE A 123 1.89 11.22 -9.22
C ILE A 123 0.67 11.09 -10.11
N ALA A 124 -0.30 10.30 -9.67
CA ALA A 124 -1.63 10.21 -10.29
C ALA A 124 -2.48 11.42 -9.89
N GLY A 125 -3.06 12.09 -10.87
CA GLY A 125 -3.74 13.37 -10.69
C GLY A 125 -5.25 13.30 -10.57
N GLY A 126 -5.81 12.15 -10.22
CA GLY A 126 -7.24 12.00 -10.01
C GLY A 126 -8.08 12.40 -11.23
N ALA A 127 -9.07 13.24 -11.01
CA ALA A 127 -9.99 13.70 -12.03
C ALA A 127 -9.37 14.59 -13.12
N THR A 128 -8.11 15.00 -13.00
CA THR A 128 -7.40 15.75 -14.04
C THR A 128 -7.07 14.90 -15.28
N GLY A 129 -7.05 13.56 -15.11
CA GLY A 129 -6.64 12.61 -16.15
C GLY A 129 -5.17 12.74 -16.53
N LYS A 130 -4.34 13.28 -15.64
CA LYS A 130 -2.91 13.50 -15.84
C LYS A 130 -2.06 12.72 -14.85
N VAL A 131 -0.84 12.39 -15.26
CA VAL A 131 0.26 11.91 -14.42
C VAL A 131 1.42 12.86 -14.58
N TRP A 132 2.07 13.22 -13.48
CA TRP A 132 3.31 13.98 -13.45
C TRP A 132 4.45 13.12 -12.97
N VAL A 133 5.62 13.32 -13.55
CA VAL A 133 6.86 12.67 -13.14
C VAL A 133 7.85 13.75 -12.76
N TYR A 134 8.40 13.67 -11.57
CA TYR A 134 9.41 14.56 -11.03
C TYR A 134 10.69 13.82 -10.71
N ASP A 135 11.80 14.51 -10.71
CA ASP A 135 13.00 14.04 -10.04
C ASP A 135 12.78 14.10 -8.53
N ALA A 136 12.89 12.96 -7.85
CA ALA A 136 12.56 12.84 -6.43
C ALA A 136 13.53 13.59 -5.52
N ASN A 137 14.75 13.89 -6.00
CA ASN A 137 15.76 14.62 -5.25
C ASN A 137 15.58 16.13 -5.36
N SER A 138 15.46 16.64 -6.61
CA SER A 138 15.41 18.08 -6.89
C SER A 138 14.00 18.65 -6.90
N GLY A 139 12.98 17.86 -7.21
CA GLY A 139 11.62 18.32 -7.45
C GLY A 139 11.42 18.95 -8.83
N ASP A 140 12.37 18.77 -9.75
CA ASP A 140 12.23 19.26 -11.12
C ASP A 140 11.25 18.39 -11.91
N LEU A 141 10.34 19.02 -12.66
CA LEU A 141 9.41 18.31 -13.53
C LEU A 141 10.17 17.64 -14.68
N VAL A 142 10.02 16.33 -14.80
CA VAL A 142 10.63 15.51 -15.85
C VAL A 142 9.68 15.30 -17.01
N ALA A 143 8.49 14.74 -16.76
CA ALA A 143 7.53 14.39 -17.80
C ALA A 143 6.08 14.57 -17.33
N THR A 144 5.15 14.67 -18.29
CA THR A 144 3.71 14.64 -18.01
C THR A 144 2.99 13.78 -19.03
N PHE A 145 1.96 13.07 -18.56
CA PHE A 145 1.13 12.19 -19.38
C PHE A 145 -0.35 12.48 -19.15
N THR A 146 -1.20 12.12 -20.12
CA THR A 146 -2.65 12.30 -20.00
C THR A 146 -3.42 11.21 -20.71
N ASN A 147 -4.58 10.79 -20.13
CA ASN A 147 -5.48 9.89 -20.82
C ASN A 147 -6.46 10.62 -21.76
N GLY A 148 -6.43 11.96 -21.78
CA GLY A 148 -7.28 12.78 -22.66
C GLY A 148 -8.77 12.78 -22.33
N LEU A 149 -9.17 12.21 -21.20
CA LEU A 149 -10.57 12.15 -20.77
C LEU A 149 -10.95 13.40 -19.96
N GLY A 150 -12.25 13.74 -20.00
CA GLY A 150 -12.78 14.82 -19.16
C GLY A 150 -12.89 14.41 -17.70
N THR A 151 -12.92 15.40 -16.81
CA THR A 151 -12.89 15.23 -15.34
C THR A 151 -13.99 14.34 -14.77
N ASP A 152 -15.14 14.23 -15.43
CA ASP A 152 -16.23 13.37 -15.00
C ASP A 152 -16.09 11.91 -15.47
N ALA A 153 -15.21 11.67 -16.47
CA ALA A 153 -15.02 10.37 -17.11
C ALA A 153 -13.81 9.59 -16.61
N THR A 154 -12.96 10.21 -15.82
CA THR A 154 -11.71 9.61 -15.32
C THR A 154 -11.48 9.94 -13.85
N PHE A 155 -10.73 9.08 -13.19
CA PHE A 155 -10.08 9.34 -11.93
C PHE A 155 -8.83 8.44 -11.85
N LEU A 156 -7.69 8.98 -12.33
CA LEU A 156 -6.41 8.29 -12.19
C LEU A 156 -6.11 8.20 -10.69
N ASN A 157 -6.21 7.00 -10.16
CA ASN A 157 -6.22 6.80 -8.72
C ASN A 157 -4.84 6.52 -8.18
N ASP A 158 -4.25 5.41 -8.59
CA ASP A 158 -2.98 4.98 -8.05
C ASP A 158 -1.97 4.65 -9.15
N VAL A 159 -0.70 4.54 -8.78
CA VAL A 159 0.41 4.27 -9.68
C VAL A 159 1.36 3.27 -9.02
N ALA A 160 1.85 2.31 -9.80
CA ALA A 160 2.93 1.40 -9.41
C ALA A 160 4.05 1.45 -10.45
N ILE A 161 5.28 1.57 -10.00
CA ILE A 161 6.48 1.49 -10.82
C ILE A 161 7.00 0.06 -10.75
N ALA A 162 6.98 -0.62 -11.88
CA ALA A 162 7.44 -1.99 -11.97
C ALA A 162 8.99 -2.06 -12.01
N ASP A 163 9.53 -3.23 -11.68
CA ASP A 163 10.99 -3.48 -11.65
C ASP A 163 11.71 -3.09 -12.96
N ASN A 164 11.02 -3.20 -14.09
CA ASN A 164 11.58 -2.78 -15.39
C ASN A 164 11.54 -1.24 -15.62
N GLY A 165 11.00 -0.48 -14.68
CA GLY A 165 10.86 0.98 -14.71
C GLY A 165 9.62 1.51 -15.44
N ASP A 166 8.80 0.64 -16.05
CA ASP A 166 7.50 1.04 -16.57
C ASP A 166 6.56 1.39 -15.41
N ALA A 167 5.74 2.42 -15.56
CA ALA A 167 4.72 2.71 -14.57
C ALA A 167 3.33 2.29 -15.05
N PHE A 168 2.50 1.83 -14.12
CA PHE A 168 1.12 1.43 -14.36
C PHE A 168 0.18 2.27 -13.52
N VAL A 169 -0.92 2.73 -14.13
CA VAL A 169 -1.82 3.70 -13.50
C VAL A 169 -3.25 3.19 -13.58
N THR A 170 -3.91 3.09 -12.43
CA THR A 170 -5.32 2.71 -12.34
C THR A 170 -6.23 3.90 -12.60
N ASP A 171 -7.41 3.63 -13.16
CA ASP A 171 -8.48 4.62 -13.28
C ASP A 171 -9.75 4.08 -12.64
N SER A 172 -10.22 4.70 -11.59
CA SER A 172 -11.39 4.25 -10.85
C SER A 172 -12.72 4.44 -11.58
N ARG A 173 -12.75 5.22 -12.67
CA ARG A 173 -13.97 5.54 -13.44
C ARG A 173 -13.94 5.01 -14.86
N SER A 174 -12.80 5.09 -15.54
CA SER A 174 -12.62 4.53 -16.88
C SER A 174 -12.11 3.09 -16.78
N PRO A 175 -12.72 2.11 -17.46
CA PRO A 175 -12.34 0.70 -17.34
C PRO A 175 -11.05 0.39 -18.09
N ALA A 176 -9.96 0.99 -17.66
CA ALA A 176 -8.64 0.83 -18.25
C ALA A 176 -7.54 0.86 -17.19
N LEU A 177 -6.51 0.03 -17.41
CA LEU A 177 -5.20 0.18 -16.81
C LEU A 177 -4.29 0.82 -17.83
N TYR A 178 -3.61 1.90 -17.44
CA TYR A 178 -2.66 2.59 -18.30
C TYR A 178 -1.24 2.19 -17.99
N ARG A 179 -0.35 2.38 -18.98
CA ARG A 179 1.10 2.19 -18.86
C ARG A 179 1.82 3.43 -19.34
N ILE A 180 2.92 3.74 -18.69
CA ILE A 180 3.91 4.72 -19.10
C ILE A 180 5.22 3.95 -19.29
N PRO A 181 5.69 3.77 -20.53
CA PRO A 181 6.98 3.12 -20.78
C PRO A 181 8.14 3.93 -20.21
N PHE A 182 9.12 3.27 -19.62
CA PHE A 182 10.29 3.91 -18.99
C PHE A 182 11.07 4.83 -19.96
N ASP A 183 11.20 4.42 -21.22
CA ASP A 183 11.88 5.23 -22.23
C ASP A 183 11.18 6.57 -22.50
N GLN A 184 9.86 6.65 -22.36
CA GLN A 184 9.11 7.91 -22.48
C GLN A 184 9.31 8.81 -21.25
N ILE A 185 9.50 8.23 -20.06
CA ILE A 185 9.85 8.97 -18.84
C ILE A 185 11.22 9.62 -19.02
N VAL A 186 12.22 8.81 -19.36
CA VAL A 186 13.60 9.28 -19.59
C VAL A 186 13.69 10.30 -20.72
N ALA A 187 12.85 10.19 -21.76
CA ALA A 187 12.78 11.14 -22.84
C ALA A 187 12.23 12.52 -22.43
N GLY A 188 11.64 12.65 -21.25
CA GLY A 188 11.11 13.91 -20.71
C GLY A 188 9.92 14.43 -21.51
N THR A 189 9.04 13.55 -21.98
CA THR A 189 7.89 13.93 -22.80
C THR A 189 6.87 14.75 -22.00
N GLN A 190 6.23 15.73 -22.65
CA GLN A 190 5.22 16.58 -22.01
C GLN A 190 3.86 16.36 -22.67
N ASP A 191 2.81 16.21 -21.84
CA ASP A 191 1.43 15.97 -22.24
C ASP A 191 1.28 14.79 -23.24
N ALA A 192 2.15 13.77 -23.11
CA ALA A 192 2.08 12.58 -23.93
C ALA A 192 0.84 11.73 -23.58
N PRO A 193 0.25 11.01 -24.53
CA PRO A 193 -0.86 10.15 -24.22
C PRO A 193 -0.43 8.96 -23.36
N LEU A 194 -1.22 8.65 -22.33
CA LEU A 194 -1.11 7.39 -21.61
C LEU A 194 -1.42 6.23 -22.55
N GLU A 195 -0.60 5.19 -22.52
CA GLU A 195 -0.84 3.96 -23.28
C GLU A 195 -1.89 3.10 -22.55
N THR A 196 -2.97 2.72 -23.20
CA THR A 196 -3.88 1.72 -22.62
C THR A 196 -3.18 0.37 -22.60
N PHE A 197 -2.80 -0.11 -21.42
CA PHE A 197 -2.18 -1.42 -21.23
C PHE A 197 -3.21 -2.54 -21.35
N VAL A 198 -4.32 -2.42 -20.58
CA VAL A 198 -5.46 -3.35 -20.60
C VAL A 198 -6.77 -2.55 -20.55
N SER A 199 -7.75 -2.95 -21.40
CA SER A 199 -9.15 -2.57 -21.18
C SER A 199 -9.80 -3.63 -20.31
N PHE A 200 -10.52 -3.21 -19.27
CA PHE A 200 -11.27 -4.13 -18.42
C PHE A 200 -12.62 -4.56 -19.02
N ASP A 201 -13.04 -3.96 -20.15
CA ASP A 201 -14.26 -4.35 -20.85
C ASP A 201 -14.24 -5.81 -21.28
N GLY A 202 -15.23 -6.58 -20.82
CA GLY A 202 -15.35 -8.00 -21.14
C GLY A 202 -14.42 -8.92 -20.36
N THR A 203 -13.68 -8.39 -19.38
CA THR A 203 -12.87 -9.17 -18.43
C THR A 203 -13.67 -9.47 -17.16
N PRO A 204 -13.16 -10.34 -16.28
CA PRO A 204 -13.75 -10.53 -14.94
C PRO A 204 -13.81 -9.27 -14.09
N PHE A 205 -12.92 -8.27 -14.34
CA PHE A 205 -12.93 -6.99 -13.65
C PHE A 205 -14.04 -6.06 -14.19
N ALA A 206 -15.27 -6.35 -13.81
CA ALA A 206 -16.42 -5.57 -14.27
C ALA A 206 -16.57 -4.28 -13.47
N TYR A 207 -16.56 -3.12 -14.18
CA TYR A 207 -16.81 -1.82 -13.55
C TYR A 207 -18.27 -1.65 -13.18
N GLY A 208 -18.51 -1.20 -11.96
CA GLY A 208 -19.82 -0.87 -11.39
C GLY A 208 -19.92 0.57 -10.94
N GLU A 209 -20.94 0.87 -10.14
CA GLU A 209 -21.06 2.19 -9.51
C GLU A 209 -19.95 2.41 -8.46
N GLY A 210 -19.48 3.66 -8.32
CA GLY A 210 -18.45 4.05 -7.36
C GLY A 210 -17.03 3.92 -7.90
N PHE A 211 -16.07 3.79 -6.99
CA PHE A 211 -14.67 3.59 -7.32
C PHE A 211 -14.40 2.12 -7.62
N ASN A 212 -13.75 1.86 -8.75
CA ASN A 212 -13.42 0.52 -9.21
C ASN A 212 -11.94 0.22 -9.00
N ALA A 213 -11.11 0.25 -10.07
CA ALA A 213 -9.68 0.03 -9.90
C ALA A 213 -9.09 1.14 -8.99
N ASN A 214 -8.43 0.73 -7.92
CA ASN A 214 -7.85 1.61 -6.91
C ASN A 214 -6.39 1.25 -6.70
N GLY A 215 -5.96 0.84 -5.53
CA GLY A 215 -4.59 0.46 -5.25
C GLY A 215 -4.03 -0.56 -6.23
N ILE A 216 -2.77 -0.43 -6.57
CA ILE A 216 -2.04 -1.30 -7.50
C ILE A 216 -0.63 -1.54 -6.98
N VAL A 217 -0.18 -2.79 -7.10
CA VAL A 217 1.21 -3.18 -6.82
C VAL A 217 1.68 -4.20 -7.86
N GLU A 218 2.98 -4.34 -8.04
CA GLU A 218 3.58 -5.48 -8.71
C GLU A 218 3.71 -6.65 -7.73
N ASN A 219 3.50 -7.89 -8.17
CA ASN A 219 3.71 -9.05 -7.31
C ASN A 219 5.21 -9.40 -7.19
N ASP A 220 5.59 -10.12 -6.15
CA ASP A 220 6.98 -10.40 -5.79
C ASP A 220 7.82 -11.02 -6.95
N ASN A 221 7.24 -11.89 -7.75
CA ASN A 221 7.96 -12.46 -8.89
C ASN A 221 7.92 -11.61 -10.18
N GLU A 222 7.47 -10.35 -10.11
CA GLU A 222 7.47 -9.36 -11.21
C GLU A 222 6.66 -9.77 -12.46
N SER A 223 5.81 -10.80 -12.35
CA SER A 223 5.07 -11.35 -13.50
C SER A 223 3.72 -10.69 -13.73
N ALA A 224 3.18 -10.02 -12.72
CA ALA A 224 1.82 -9.49 -12.74
C ALA A 224 1.66 -8.24 -11.88
N LEU A 225 0.59 -7.52 -12.16
CA LEU A 225 0.08 -6.44 -11.33
C LEU A 225 -1.13 -6.95 -10.55
N ILE A 226 -1.21 -6.59 -9.29
CA ILE A 226 -2.35 -6.86 -8.41
C ILE A 226 -3.10 -5.55 -8.20
N VAL A 227 -4.41 -5.57 -8.46
CA VAL A 227 -5.27 -4.38 -8.36
C VAL A 227 -6.47 -4.69 -7.48
N VAL A 228 -6.79 -3.82 -6.53
CA VAL A 228 -7.99 -3.93 -5.72
C VAL A 228 -9.16 -3.20 -6.39
N GLN A 229 -10.34 -3.81 -6.39
CA GLN A 229 -11.60 -3.14 -6.74
C GLN A 229 -12.32 -2.70 -5.47
N SER A 230 -12.29 -1.40 -5.16
CA SER A 230 -12.86 -0.86 -3.92
C SER A 230 -14.34 -1.22 -3.71
N SER A 231 -15.14 -1.18 -4.78
CA SER A 231 -16.59 -1.38 -4.74
C SER A 231 -17.01 -2.81 -4.42
N THR A 232 -16.17 -3.81 -4.74
CA THR A 232 -16.46 -5.24 -4.51
C THR A 232 -15.54 -5.87 -3.46
N GLY A 233 -14.37 -5.28 -3.23
CA GLY A 233 -13.32 -5.85 -2.37
C GLY A 233 -12.63 -7.07 -2.98
N ASN A 234 -12.73 -7.24 -4.30
CA ASN A 234 -11.99 -8.27 -5.01
C ASN A 234 -10.59 -7.78 -5.36
N LEU A 235 -9.63 -8.70 -5.36
CA LEU A 235 -8.33 -8.49 -6.00
C LEU A 235 -8.33 -9.10 -7.39
N TYR A 236 -7.63 -8.44 -8.31
CA TYR A 236 -7.42 -8.92 -9.67
C TYR A 236 -5.94 -8.93 -10.00
N ARG A 237 -5.53 -10.02 -10.61
CA ARG A 237 -4.20 -10.20 -11.17
C ARG A 237 -4.25 -9.88 -12.67
N ILE A 238 -3.35 -9.03 -13.12
CA ILE A 238 -3.15 -8.69 -14.53
C ILE A 238 -1.76 -9.18 -14.96
N ASP A 239 -1.70 -10.19 -15.80
CA ASP A 239 -0.45 -10.73 -16.31
C ASP A 239 0.27 -9.72 -17.21
N LYS A 240 1.52 -9.37 -16.91
CA LYS A 240 2.26 -8.32 -17.64
C LYS A 240 2.58 -8.70 -19.08
N THR A 241 2.64 -10.00 -19.39
CA THR A 241 2.99 -10.50 -20.73
C THR A 241 1.75 -10.77 -21.58
N SER A 242 0.81 -11.58 -21.07
CA SER A 242 -0.41 -11.98 -21.82
C SER A 242 -1.51 -10.95 -21.72
N LYS A 243 -1.47 -10.05 -20.72
CA LYS A 243 -2.51 -9.08 -20.36
C LYS A 243 -3.82 -9.75 -19.91
N GLU A 244 -3.76 -11.03 -19.54
CA GLU A 244 -4.90 -11.75 -18.99
C GLU A 244 -5.27 -11.16 -17.61
N VAL A 245 -6.56 -10.91 -17.41
CA VAL A 245 -7.13 -10.44 -16.14
C VAL A 245 -7.85 -11.59 -15.47
N THR A 246 -7.43 -11.95 -14.25
CA THR A 246 -8.05 -13.01 -13.45
C THR A 246 -8.35 -12.50 -12.05
N GLN A 247 -9.43 -12.96 -11.45
CA GLN A 247 -9.69 -12.67 -10.04
C GLN A 247 -8.79 -13.53 -9.16
N VAL A 248 -8.21 -12.93 -8.14
CA VAL A 248 -7.43 -13.65 -7.10
C VAL A 248 -8.40 -14.40 -6.20
N ASP A 249 -8.15 -15.68 -5.96
CA ASP A 249 -8.97 -16.49 -5.06
C ASP A 249 -8.52 -16.30 -3.60
N LEU A 250 -9.30 -15.58 -2.82
CA LEU A 250 -9.06 -15.34 -1.39
C LEU A 250 -9.85 -16.33 -0.49
N GLY A 251 -10.26 -17.49 -1.00
CA GLY A 251 -11.01 -18.48 -0.21
C GLY A 251 -12.38 -17.99 0.24
N GLY A 252 -12.96 -17.01 -0.45
CA GLY A 252 -14.24 -16.38 -0.13
C GLY A 252 -14.16 -15.14 0.77
N ALA A 253 -12.97 -14.71 1.19
CA ALA A 253 -12.78 -13.42 1.84
C ALA A 253 -12.91 -12.28 0.83
N THR A 254 -13.23 -11.08 1.32
CA THR A 254 -13.31 -9.85 0.52
C THR A 254 -12.61 -8.70 1.23
N LEU A 255 -12.02 -7.80 0.44
CA LEU A 255 -11.33 -6.60 0.91
C LEU A 255 -12.18 -5.35 0.59
N MET A 256 -13.46 -5.41 0.94
CA MET A 256 -14.41 -4.31 0.70
C MET A 256 -13.85 -3.00 1.24
N ASN A 257 -14.04 -1.91 0.50
CA ASN A 257 -13.43 -0.60 0.77
C ASN A 257 -11.89 -0.61 0.66
N GLY A 258 -11.31 -1.59 -0.05
CA GLY A 258 -9.88 -1.59 -0.36
C GLY A 258 -9.48 -0.32 -1.10
N ASP A 259 -8.39 0.29 -0.67
CA ASP A 259 -7.86 1.56 -1.17
C ASP A 259 -6.40 1.36 -1.59
N GLY A 260 -5.45 2.13 -1.12
CA GLY A 260 -4.04 1.91 -1.41
C GLY A 260 -3.52 0.58 -0.86
N MET A 261 -2.51 0.06 -1.51
CA MET A 261 -1.88 -1.22 -1.21
C MET A 261 -0.36 -1.08 -1.17
N GLU A 262 0.27 -2.01 -0.46
CA GLU A 262 1.72 -2.18 -0.41
C GLU A 262 2.06 -3.66 -0.45
N MET A 263 3.09 -4.03 -1.20
CA MET A 263 3.65 -5.38 -1.22
C MET A 263 5.01 -5.37 -0.52
N ASP A 264 5.13 -6.17 0.53
CA ASP A 264 6.38 -6.37 1.25
C ASP A 264 6.64 -7.87 1.38
N ASP A 265 7.64 -8.34 0.69
CA ASP A 265 7.87 -9.76 0.43
C ASP A 265 6.56 -10.44 -0.08
N ASP A 266 6.14 -11.55 0.53
CA ASP A 266 4.92 -12.29 0.19
C ASP A 266 3.64 -11.70 0.81
N THR A 267 3.73 -10.60 1.57
CA THR A 267 2.60 -9.99 2.28
C THR A 267 2.07 -8.78 1.54
N LEU A 268 0.82 -8.84 1.11
CA LEU A 268 0.10 -7.70 0.59
C LEU A 268 -0.66 -7.01 1.72
N TYR A 269 -0.35 -5.75 1.97
CA TYR A 269 -1.09 -4.87 2.87
C TYR A 269 -2.14 -4.11 2.07
N VAL A 270 -3.41 -4.21 2.47
CA VAL A 270 -4.54 -3.54 1.81
C VAL A 270 -5.23 -2.62 2.81
N VAL A 271 -5.16 -1.33 2.58
CA VAL A 271 -5.89 -0.36 3.41
C VAL A 271 -7.38 -0.47 3.12
N ARG A 272 -8.18 -0.65 4.17
CA ARG A 272 -9.65 -0.64 4.09
C ARG A 272 -10.16 0.64 4.76
N ASN A 273 -10.28 1.66 3.94
CA ASN A 273 -10.41 3.06 4.38
C ASN A 273 -11.59 3.31 5.33
N ARG A 274 -12.79 2.83 4.97
CA ARG A 274 -14.02 3.03 5.78
C ARG A 274 -14.04 2.18 7.04
N ASP A 275 -13.29 1.08 7.03
CA ASP A 275 -13.21 0.17 8.17
C ASP A 275 -12.10 0.60 9.14
N GLY A 276 -11.22 1.53 8.73
CA GLY A 276 -10.15 2.09 9.56
C GLY A 276 -9.08 1.06 9.91
N LEU A 277 -8.74 0.16 8.98
CA LEU A 277 -7.78 -0.91 9.21
C LEU A 277 -6.95 -1.22 7.94
N ILE A 278 -5.90 -1.99 8.13
CA ILE A 278 -5.10 -2.59 7.05
C ILE A 278 -5.28 -4.11 7.15
N ALA A 279 -5.70 -4.75 6.05
CA ALA A 279 -5.75 -6.20 5.96
C ALA A 279 -4.38 -6.73 5.49
N LYS A 280 -3.90 -7.79 6.15
CA LYS A 280 -2.73 -8.57 5.73
C LYS A 280 -3.19 -9.73 4.89
N VAL A 281 -2.67 -9.83 3.69
CA VAL A 281 -2.99 -10.91 2.74
C VAL A 281 -1.70 -11.61 2.36
N ASP A 282 -1.63 -12.90 2.67
CA ASP A 282 -0.55 -13.78 2.22
C ASP A 282 -0.91 -14.27 0.80
N LEU A 283 -0.15 -13.83 -0.21
CA LEU A 283 -0.33 -14.20 -1.61
C LEU A 283 0.62 -15.32 -2.02
N ASP A 284 0.20 -16.18 -2.94
CA ASP A 284 1.13 -17.09 -3.60
C ASP A 284 2.05 -16.32 -4.56
N ASP A 285 3.24 -16.86 -4.85
CA ASP A 285 4.25 -16.23 -5.69
C ASP A 285 3.70 -15.73 -7.05
N ASP A 286 2.70 -16.45 -7.59
CA ASP A 286 2.05 -16.08 -8.86
C ASP A 286 0.95 -15.03 -8.70
N GLY A 287 0.54 -14.67 -7.49
CA GLY A 287 -0.55 -13.76 -7.19
C GLY A 287 -1.94 -14.27 -7.64
N ARG A 288 -2.15 -15.59 -7.70
CA ARG A 288 -3.41 -16.21 -8.15
C ARG A 288 -4.33 -16.57 -7.00
N THR A 289 -3.75 -16.93 -5.88
CA THR A 289 -4.47 -17.27 -4.65
C THR A 289 -3.87 -16.53 -3.46
N GLY A 290 -4.66 -16.35 -2.42
CA GLY A 290 -4.18 -15.74 -1.19
C GLY A 290 -5.11 -16.01 -0.02
N SER A 291 -4.67 -15.62 1.15
CA SER A 291 -5.47 -15.71 2.37
C SER A 291 -5.32 -14.47 3.22
N VAL A 292 -6.42 -13.96 3.77
CA VAL A 292 -6.38 -12.88 4.77
C VAL A 292 -5.89 -13.49 6.08
N THR A 293 -4.69 -13.09 6.51
CA THR A 293 -4.00 -13.67 7.67
C THR A 293 -4.12 -12.82 8.93
N GLY A 294 -4.49 -11.53 8.79
CA GLY A 294 -4.63 -10.63 9.91
C GLY A 294 -5.15 -9.25 9.52
N GLU A 295 -5.31 -8.42 10.54
CA GLU A 295 -5.70 -7.02 10.40
C GLU A 295 -4.86 -6.17 11.37
N ILE A 296 -4.41 -5.01 10.90
CA ILE A 296 -3.71 -4.01 11.70
C ILE A 296 -4.68 -2.85 11.95
N THR A 297 -4.83 -2.47 13.19
CA THR A 297 -5.61 -1.31 13.62
C THR A 297 -4.82 -0.48 14.62
N ASP A 298 -4.94 0.82 14.57
CA ASP A 298 -4.36 1.73 15.55
C ASP A 298 -5.32 2.87 15.88
N ALA A 299 -5.24 3.39 17.10
CA ALA A 299 -6.10 4.50 17.55
C ALA A 299 -5.81 5.81 16.81
N SER A 300 -4.66 5.91 16.14
CA SER A 300 -4.28 7.07 15.32
C SER A 300 -4.86 7.04 13.92
N PHE A 301 -5.44 5.92 13.47
CA PHE A 301 -6.04 5.83 12.14
C PHE A 301 -7.30 6.71 12.05
N ALA A 302 -7.35 7.56 11.05
CA ALA A 302 -8.42 8.50 10.79
C ALA A 302 -8.82 8.46 9.30
N TYR A 303 -9.60 7.47 8.92
CA TYR A 303 -9.95 7.16 7.54
C TYR A 303 -8.67 6.98 6.69
N PRO A 304 -7.88 5.93 6.98
CA PRO A 304 -6.62 5.70 6.26
C PRO A 304 -6.90 5.43 4.78
N THR A 305 -5.97 5.81 3.90
CA THR A 305 -6.11 5.61 2.44
C THR A 305 -5.02 4.76 1.84
N THR A 306 -3.77 5.04 2.16
CA THR A 306 -2.63 4.36 1.56
C THR A 306 -1.60 4.03 2.64
N VAL A 307 -0.76 3.05 2.36
CA VAL A 307 0.31 2.56 3.23
C VAL A 307 1.58 2.41 2.42
N ALA A 308 2.73 2.65 3.06
CA ALA A 308 4.06 2.33 2.54
C ALA A 308 4.87 1.62 3.62
N ALA A 309 5.62 0.60 3.25
CA ALA A 309 6.51 -0.15 4.15
C ALA A 309 7.89 0.50 4.22
N VAL A 310 8.45 0.61 5.43
CA VAL A 310 9.84 1.05 5.67
C VAL A 310 10.40 0.27 6.85
N ASP A 311 11.42 -0.53 6.63
CA ASP A 311 11.98 -1.47 7.61
C ASP A 311 10.89 -2.43 8.16
N ASP A 312 10.64 -2.39 9.48
CA ASP A 312 9.62 -3.18 10.19
C ASP A 312 8.36 -2.35 10.52
N ARG A 313 8.09 -1.31 9.72
CA ARG A 313 7.02 -0.35 9.99
C ARG A 313 6.22 0.00 8.74
N LEU A 314 4.94 0.25 8.99
CA LEU A 314 4.01 0.78 7.99
C LEU A 314 3.75 2.26 8.25
N LEU A 315 3.92 3.07 7.22
CA LEU A 315 3.53 4.48 7.19
C LEU A 315 2.13 4.59 6.59
N VAL A 316 1.18 5.07 7.36
CA VAL A 316 -0.26 5.06 7.02
C VAL A 316 -0.80 6.48 6.93
N VAL A 317 -1.34 6.85 5.78
CA VAL A 317 -1.93 8.17 5.56
C VAL A 317 -3.30 8.27 6.22
N ASN A 318 -3.54 9.34 6.99
CA ASN A 318 -4.82 9.63 7.62
C ASN A 318 -5.55 10.74 6.84
N SER A 319 -6.37 10.36 5.88
CA SER A 319 -6.99 11.29 4.93
C SER A 319 -8.21 12.03 5.46
N GLN A 320 -8.92 11.46 6.43
CA GLN A 320 -10.17 12.01 6.99
C GLN A 320 -11.23 12.35 5.91
N PHE A 321 -11.34 11.54 4.84
CA PHE A 321 -12.29 11.82 3.75
C PHE A 321 -13.75 11.83 4.21
N ASP A 322 -14.07 11.15 5.31
CA ASP A 322 -15.37 11.23 5.98
C ASP A 322 -15.69 12.63 6.55
N LYS A 323 -14.67 13.47 6.71
CA LYS A 323 -14.79 14.87 7.18
C LYS A 323 -14.74 15.89 6.04
N ARG A 324 -14.64 15.45 4.78
CA ARG A 324 -14.59 16.37 3.63
C ARG A 324 -15.89 17.15 3.52
N GLY A 325 -15.78 18.50 3.52
CA GLY A 325 -16.94 19.40 3.57
C GLY A 325 -17.47 19.67 4.98
N GLY A 326 -16.83 19.13 6.02
CA GLY A 326 -17.10 19.37 7.44
C GLY A 326 -15.89 19.99 8.15
N GLU A 327 -15.64 19.55 9.36
CA GLU A 327 -14.52 20.00 10.20
C GLU A 327 -13.53 18.84 10.42
N PRO A 328 -12.46 18.73 9.60
CA PRO A 328 -11.39 17.75 9.84
C PRO A 328 -10.58 18.13 11.09
N VAL A 329 -9.89 17.17 11.65
CA VAL A 329 -8.93 17.40 12.74
C VAL A 329 -7.59 17.80 12.12
N GLU A 330 -7.12 18.97 12.45
CA GLU A 330 -5.85 19.52 12.00
C GLU A 330 -4.74 19.36 13.07
N PRO A 331 -3.48 19.13 12.69
CA PRO A 331 -3.01 18.89 11.35
C PRO A 331 -3.41 17.49 10.85
N PHE A 332 -3.43 17.29 9.53
CA PHE A 332 -3.46 15.93 8.94
C PHE A 332 -2.17 15.18 9.27
N THR A 333 -2.23 13.86 9.28
CA THR A 333 -1.12 13.06 9.81
C THR A 333 -0.80 11.84 8.95
N VAL A 334 0.44 11.36 9.11
CA VAL A 334 0.85 9.99 8.79
C VAL A 334 1.13 9.27 10.11
N SER A 335 0.63 8.06 10.26
CA SER A 335 0.90 7.19 11.40
C SER A 335 1.95 6.16 10.99
N SER A 336 3.05 6.04 11.73
CA SER A 336 3.99 4.93 11.59
C SER A 336 3.67 3.89 12.66
N VAL A 337 3.26 2.71 12.25
CA VAL A 337 2.89 1.59 13.13
C VAL A 337 3.76 0.37 12.82
N PRO A 338 3.96 -0.60 13.73
CA PRO A 338 4.59 -1.87 13.39
C PRO A 338 3.76 -2.67 12.40
N GLU A 339 4.41 -3.50 11.61
CA GLU A 339 3.79 -4.50 10.75
C GLU A 339 3.02 -5.61 11.48
#